data_2fb2fb3ab29db4347ff22e40643433ed
#
_entry.id   2fb2fb3ab29db4347ff22e40643433ed
#
_cell.length_a   1.000
_cell.length_b   1.000
_cell.length_c   1.000
_cell.angle_alpha   90.00
_cell.angle_beta   90.00
_cell.angle_gamma   90.00
#
_symmetry.space_group_name_H-M   'P 1'
#
loop_
_entity.id
_entity.type
_entity.pdbx_description
1 polymer ?
#
loop_
_entity_poly.entity_id
_entity_poly.type
_entity_poly.pdbx_seq_one_letter_code
_entity_poly.pdbx_strand_id
1 'polypeptide(L)'
;MSRRLITAESVTEGHPDKIADQIGDSILDALIAADPDSRVAIETMITTGQVHVAGEVTTEAYVDIPTIVRERILEIGYDSSRKGFDGASCGVNLAIDSQSPDIARGVDLAYEARTGGDAEDPLERQGAGDQGMMFGFACDETPELMPLPIALAHRLAFQLATMRKNGTIPYLRPDGKTMVTIEYADGRPVRLDTVVVSSQHAVDIDLDTLLKPDVAEHVVAPVIAGLDIDTDGYQLLVNPTGRFEIGGPMGDTGMTGRKLIVDTYGGYARHGGGAFSGKDPSKVDRSAAYALRWIAKNLVAAKLARKVEVEVAYAIGKAEPVALHIDTFGTETVAPEKISDAVRACFDLRPAAIVRDLDLKRPIYTQTAAYGHFGRELPDFTWERTDKAARLAELAHS
;
A
#
# COMPACT_ATOMS: atom_id res chain seq x y z
N MET A 1 31.09 11.04 10.39
CA MET A 1 29.74 11.13 9.80
C MET A 1 29.54 9.94 8.85
N SER A 2 28.63 9.06 9.16
CA SER A 2 28.25 7.95 8.26
C SER A 2 27.33 8.52 7.19
N ARG A 3 27.75 8.51 5.92
CA ARG A 3 26.91 8.89 4.78
C ARG A 3 26.48 7.65 4.01
N ARG A 4 25.22 7.62 3.57
CA ARG A 4 24.69 6.55 2.71
C ARG A 4 23.61 7.10 1.80
N LEU A 5 23.41 6.44 0.66
CA LEU A 5 22.29 6.70 -0.24
C LEU A 5 21.19 5.69 0.05
N ILE A 6 19.94 6.17 0.11
CA ILE A 6 18.75 5.33 0.21
C ILE A 6 17.85 5.66 -0.96
N THR A 7 17.38 4.62 -1.64
CA THR A 7 16.55 4.73 -2.84
C THR A 7 15.22 4.04 -2.61
N ALA A 8 14.14 4.66 -3.09
CA ALA A 8 12.83 4.04 -3.18
C ALA A 8 12.19 4.35 -4.54
N GLU A 9 11.32 3.46 -4.99
CA GLU A 9 10.57 3.63 -6.23
C GLU A 9 9.06 3.64 -5.99
N SER A 10 8.32 4.22 -6.91
CA SER A 10 6.87 4.12 -7.01
C SER A 10 6.43 4.00 -8.46
N VAL A 11 5.18 3.67 -8.67
CA VAL A 11 4.58 3.53 -9.98
C VAL A 11 3.24 4.25 -10.04
N THR A 12 2.82 4.64 -11.25
CA THR A 12 1.51 5.23 -11.47
C THR A 12 0.38 4.19 -11.39
N GLU A 13 -0.84 4.65 -11.26
CA GLU A 13 -2.06 3.81 -11.32
C GLU A 13 -2.17 2.98 -12.61
N GLY A 14 -1.53 3.42 -13.69
CA GLY A 14 -1.54 2.75 -15.00
C GLY A 14 -0.43 1.73 -15.21
N HIS A 15 0.44 1.51 -14.22
CA HIS A 15 1.40 0.41 -14.27
C HIS A 15 0.65 -0.95 -14.22
N PRO A 16 1.04 -1.96 -15.04
CA PRO A 16 0.29 -3.21 -15.15
C PRO A 16 0.00 -3.91 -13.81
N ASP A 17 0.98 -4.01 -12.92
CA ASP A 17 0.77 -4.61 -11.60
C ASP A 17 -0.24 -3.79 -10.76
N LYS A 18 -0.21 -2.46 -10.85
CA LYS A 18 -1.16 -1.62 -10.10
C LYS A 18 -2.55 -1.58 -10.71
N ILE A 19 -2.70 -1.83 -12.01
CA ILE A 19 -4.01 -2.09 -12.61
C ILE A 19 -4.61 -3.38 -12.02
N ALA A 20 -3.80 -4.44 -11.91
CA ALA A 20 -4.23 -5.71 -11.32
C ALA A 20 -4.69 -5.53 -9.86
N ASP A 21 -3.91 -4.81 -9.05
CA ASP A 21 -4.25 -4.48 -7.66
C ASP A 21 -5.56 -3.67 -7.57
N GLN A 22 -5.71 -2.65 -8.41
CA GLN A 22 -6.93 -1.82 -8.43
C GLN A 22 -8.17 -2.59 -8.86
N ILE A 23 -8.04 -3.54 -9.79
CA ILE A 23 -9.14 -4.42 -10.19
C ILE A 23 -9.57 -5.28 -9.01
N GLY A 24 -8.62 -5.96 -8.34
CA GLY A 24 -8.91 -6.79 -7.17
C GLY A 24 -9.62 -6.02 -6.05
N ASP A 25 -9.12 -4.83 -5.72
CA ASP A 25 -9.71 -3.98 -4.68
C ASP A 25 -11.04 -3.34 -5.10
N SER A 26 -11.28 -3.08 -6.39
CA SER A 26 -12.59 -2.61 -6.85
C SER A 26 -13.67 -3.69 -6.76
N ILE A 27 -13.31 -4.95 -7.04
CA ILE A 27 -14.20 -6.09 -6.85
C ILE A 27 -14.48 -6.28 -5.35
N LEU A 28 -13.45 -6.21 -4.51
CA LEU A 28 -13.58 -6.29 -3.05
C LEU A 28 -14.52 -5.21 -2.51
N ASP A 29 -14.34 -3.96 -2.90
CA ASP A 29 -15.18 -2.84 -2.47
C ASP A 29 -16.65 -3.05 -2.88
N ALA A 30 -16.91 -3.53 -4.09
CA ALA A 30 -18.27 -3.81 -4.55
C ALA A 30 -18.93 -4.95 -3.74
N LEU A 31 -18.16 -5.99 -3.40
CA LEU A 31 -18.64 -7.09 -2.57
C LEU A 31 -18.93 -6.65 -1.14
N ILE A 32 -18.01 -5.94 -0.49
CA ILE A 32 -18.19 -5.45 0.89
C ILE A 32 -19.33 -4.43 0.98
N ALA A 33 -19.52 -3.59 -0.04
CA ALA A 33 -20.62 -2.63 -0.06
C ALA A 33 -22.00 -3.33 -0.07
N ALA A 34 -22.10 -4.49 -0.70
CA ALA A 34 -23.34 -5.27 -0.79
C ALA A 34 -23.48 -6.30 0.36
N ASP A 35 -22.35 -6.85 0.84
CA ASP A 35 -22.28 -7.80 1.95
C ASP A 35 -20.97 -7.55 2.74
N PRO A 36 -21.02 -6.83 3.88
CA PRO A 36 -19.85 -6.52 4.70
C PRO A 36 -19.11 -7.74 5.29
N ASP A 37 -19.76 -8.91 5.28
CA ASP A 37 -19.18 -10.16 5.78
C ASP A 37 -18.55 -11.01 4.67
N SER A 38 -18.50 -10.51 3.45
CA SER A 38 -17.85 -11.16 2.30
C SER A 38 -16.42 -11.60 2.63
N ARG A 39 -16.10 -12.86 2.29
CA ARG A 39 -14.73 -13.40 2.33
C ARG A 39 -14.18 -13.41 0.91
N VAL A 40 -13.09 -12.69 0.70
CA VAL A 40 -12.56 -12.43 -0.63
C VAL A 40 -11.04 -12.66 -0.63
N ALA A 41 -10.59 -13.45 -1.57
CA ALA A 41 -9.18 -13.64 -1.90
C ALA A 41 -9.08 -13.70 -3.43
N ILE A 42 -8.95 -12.55 -4.07
CA ILE A 42 -8.93 -12.42 -5.53
C ILE A 42 -7.55 -12.01 -5.99
N GLU A 43 -7.07 -12.72 -7.01
CA GLU A 43 -5.87 -12.38 -7.76
C GLU A 43 -6.23 -12.05 -9.20
N THR A 44 -5.55 -11.06 -9.76
CA THR A 44 -5.76 -10.58 -11.13
C THR A 44 -4.47 -10.64 -11.91
N MET A 45 -4.55 -11.14 -13.12
CA MET A 45 -3.51 -11.03 -14.14
C MET A 45 -4.05 -10.19 -15.31
N ILE A 46 -3.27 -9.21 -15.76
CA ILE A 46 -3.60 -8.39 -16.94
C ILE A 46 -2.45 -8.43 -17.93
N THR A 47 -2.76 -8.69 -19.19
CA THR A 47 -1.80 -8.73 -20.30
C THR A 47 -2.48 -8.20 -21.57
N THR A 48 -1.80 -8.22 -22.71
CA THR A 48 -2.32 -7.68 -23.98
C THR A 48 -3.76 -8.13 -24.26
N GLY A 49 -4.71 -7.22 -24.19
CA GLY A 49 -6.12 -7.43 -24.51
C GLY A 49 -6.92 -8.34 -23.59
N GLN A 50 -6.32 -8.83 -22.47
CA GLN A 50 -6.92 -9.82 -21.58
C GLN A 50 -6.77 -9.46 -20.11
N VAL A 51 -7.83 -9.74 -19.35
CA VAL A 51 -7.82 -9.74 -17.87
C VAL A 51 -8.31 -11.10 -17.40
N HIS A 52 -7.58 -11.70 -16.47
CA HIS A 52 -7.94 -12.93 -15.79
C HIS A 52 -8.09 -12.65 -14.31
N VAL A 53 -9.26 -12.94 -13.75
CA VAL A 53 -9.57 -12.82 -12.32
C VAL A 53 -9.81 -14.21 -11.78
N ALA A 54 -9.04 -14.61 -10.79
CA ALA A 54 -9.12 -15.91 -10.15
C ALA A 54 -9.11 -15.78 -8.63
N GLY A 55 -9.58 -16.80 -7.92
CA GLY A 55 -9.53 -16.83 -6.46
C GLY A 55 -10.80 -17.39 -5.83
N GLU A 56 -10.97 -17.11 -4.54
CA GLU A 56 -12.07 -17.61 -3.74
C GLU A 56 -12.91 -16.46 -3.19
N VAL A 57 -14.23 -16.59 -3.34
CA VAL A 57 -15.22 -15.64 -2.81
C VAL A 57 -16.35 -16.39 -2.13
N THR A 58 -16.65 -16.03 -0.88
CA THR A 58 -17.84 -16.46 -0.16
C THR A 58 -18.63 -15.22 0.24
N THR A 59 -19.84 -15.07 -0.29
CA THR A 59 -20.68 -13.88 -0.12
C THR A 59 -22.15 -14.19 -0.40
N GLU A 60 -23.05 -13.40 0.19
CA GLU A 60 -24.47 -13.38 -0.16
C GLU A 60 -24.78 -12.38 -1.31
N ALA A 61 -23.77 -11.60 -1.74
CA ALA A 61 -23.92 -10.58 -2.77
C ALA A 61 -23.70 -11.12 -4.19
N TYR A 62 -24.31 -10.43 -5.16
CA TYR A 62 -23.97 -10.56 -6.57
C TYR A 62 -23.41 -9.24 -7.10
N VAL A 63 -22.28 -9.31 -7.81
CA VAL A 63 -21.67 -8.16 -8.48
C VAL A 63 -21.28 -8.51 -9.92
N ASP A 64 -21.40 -7.55 -10.83
CA ASP A 64 -20.99 -7.72 -12.24
C ASP A 64 -19.50 -7.44 -12.38
N ILE A 65 -18.67 -8.45 -12.10
CA ILE A 65 -17.22 -8.35 -12.13
C ILE A 65 -16.69 -7.87 -13.49
N PRO A 66 -17.15 -8.38 -14.66
CA PRO A 66 -16.69 -7.88 -15.95
C PRO A 66 -16.92 -6.38 -16.14
N THR A 67 -18.04 -5.84 -15.69
CA THR A 67 -18.31 -4.39 -15.75
C THR A 67 -17.36 -3.61 -14.84
N ILE A 68 -17.17 -4.03 -13.57
CA ILE A 68 -16.24 -3.41 -12.63
C ILE A 68 -14.81 -3.36 -13.21
N VAL A 69 -14.33 -4.47 -13.77
CA VAL A 69 -13.01 -4.55 -14.41
C VAL A 69 -12.86 -3.52 -15.53
N ARG A 70 -13.84 -3.43 -16.44
CA ARG A 70 -13.79 -2.52 -17.58
C ARG A 70 -13.82 -1.04 -17.14
N GLU A 71 -14.72 -0.72 -16.23
CA GLU A 71 -14.85 0.64 -15.70
C GLU A 71 -13.57 1.09 -15.02
N ARG A 72 -12.94 0.24 -14.18
CA ARG A 72 -11.67 0.56 -13.53
C ARG A 72 -10.56 0.84 -14.55
N ILE A 73 -10.43 0.05 -15.58
CA ILE A 73 -9.43 0.22 -16.63
C ILE A 73 -9.66 1.54 -17.39
N LEU A 74 -10.91 1.85 -17.70
CA LEU A 74 -11.29 3.11 -18.37
C LEU A 74 -10.99 4.33 -17.48
N GLU A 75 -11.28 4.28 -16.18
CA GLU A 75 -10.99 5.36 -15.22
C GLU A 75 -9.48 5.62 -15.07
N ILE A 76 -8.66 4.57 -15.14
CA ILE A 76 -7.19 4.70 -15.18
C ILE A 76 -6.75 5.44 -16.45
N GLY A 77 -7.51 5.33 -17.53
CA GLY A 77 -7.26 6.03 -18.80
C GLY A 77 -6.84 5.16 -19.97
N TYR A 78 -7.00 3.84 -19.86
CA TYR A 78 -6.84 2.91 -20.99
C TYR A 78 -8.17 2.75 -21.74
N ASP A 79 -8.47 3.74 -22.56
CA ASP A 79 -9.72 3.89 -23.32
C ASP A 79 -9.56 3.65 -24.84
N SER A 80 -8.38 3.19 -25.26
CA SER A 80 -8.06 2.97 -26.67
C SER A 80 -6.85 2.05 -26.85
N SER A 81 -6.92 1.16 -27.81
CA SER A 81 -5.80 0.30 -28.22
C SER A 81 -4.54 1.10 -28.62
N ARG A 82 -4.68 2.38 -29.03
CA ARG A 82 -3.55 3.28 -29.27
C ARG A 82 -2.75 3.63 -28.02
N LYS A 83 -3.33 3.43 -26.83
CA LYS A 83 -2.65 3.60 -25.54
C LYS A 83 -2.01 2.30 -25.04
N GLY A 84 -2.17 1.20 -25.78
CA GLY A 84 -1.65 -0.13 -25.43
C GLY A 84 -2.68 -1.06 -24.79
N PHE A 85 -3.86 -0.54 -24.41
CA PHE A 85 -4.97 -1.32 -23.86
C PHE A 85 -6.30 -0.58 -24.02
N ASP A 86 -7.40 -1.31 -24.13
CA ASP A 86 -8.74 -0.75 -24.23
C ASP A 86 -9.70 -1.46 -23.28
N GLY A 87 -10.07 -0.78 -22.21
CA GLY A 87 -10.98 -1.30 -21.19
C GLY A 87 -12.38 -1.64 -21.73
N ALA A 88 -12.85 -0.91 -22.76
CA ALA A 88 -14.17 -1.16 -23.32
C ALA A 88 -14.27 -2.50 -24.06
N SER A 89 -13.18 -2.98 -24.65
CA SER A 89 -13.18 -4.15 -25.55
C SER A 89 -12.31 -5.32 -25.08
N CYS A 90 -11.60 -5.21 -23.97
CA CYS A 90 -10.74 -6.29 -23.45
C CYS A 90 -11.54 -7.56 -23.09
N GLY A 91 -10.90 -8.72 -23.26
CA GLY A 91 -11.42 -9.99 -22.75
C GLY A 91 -11.34 -10.03 -21.22
N VAL A 92 -12.39 -10.51 -20.55
CA VAL A 92 -12.40 -10.72 -19.09
C VAL A 92 -12.76 -12.18 -18.84
N ASN A 93 -11.84 -12.90 -18.20
CA ASN A 93 -12.00 -14.31 -17.84
C ASN A 93 -12.08 -14.43 -16.33
N LEU A 94 -13.05 -15.20 -15.85
CA LEU A 94 -13.30 -15.42 -14.42
C LEU A 94 -13.10 -16.89 -14.07
N ALA A 95 -12.35 -17.16 -12.99
CA ALA A 95 -12.16 -18.47 -12.38
C ALA A 95 -12.26 -18.29 -10.85
N ILE A 96 -13.49 -18.17 -10.35
CA ILE A 96 -13.78 -17.88 -8.95
C ILE A 96 -14.55 -19.05 -8.34
N ASP A 97 -14.01 -19.60 -7.25
CA ASP A 97 -14.60 -20.68 -6.48
C ASP A 97 -15.03 -20.19 -5.08
N SER A 98 -15.69 -21.04 -4.32
CA SER A 98 -15.97 -20.81 -2.90
C SER A 98 -14.74 -21.15 -2.04
N GLN A 99 -14.60 -20.46 -0.91
CA GLN A 99 -13.53 -20.75 0.04
C GLN A 99 -13.60 -22.21 0.55
N SER A 100 -12.43 -22.86 0.72
CA SER A 100 -12.32 -24.19 1.30
C SER A 100 -12.97 -24.27 2.68
N PRO A 101 -13.85 -25.26 2.94
CA PRO A 101 -14.45 -25.46 4.26
C PRO A 101 -13.45 -25.71 5.39
N ASP A 102 -12.29 -26.26 5.07
CA ASP A 102 -11.23 -26.53 6.06
C ASP A 102 -10.56 -25.22 6.53
N ILE A 103 -10.33 -24.27 5.61
CA ILE A 103 -9.84 -22.94 5.93
C ILE A 103 -10.90 -22.15 6.70
N ALA A 104 -12.15 -22.13 6.21
CA ALA A 104 -13.25 -21.44 6.85
C ALA A 104 -13.42 -21.84 8.32
N ARG A 105 -13.31 -23.13 8.64
CA ARG A 105 -13.43 -23.63 10.00
C ARG A 105 -12.44 -23.01 10.99
N GLY A 106 -11.19 -22.79 10.58
CA GLY A 106 -10.15 -22.19 11.43
C GLY A 106 -10.33 -20.68 11.59
N VAL A 107 -10.90 -20.02 10.58
CA VAL A 107 -11.19 -18.56 10.60
C VAL A 107 -12.45 -18.28 11.43
N ASP A 108 -13.52 -19.08 11.26
CA ASP A 108 -14.82 -18.85 11.89
C ASP A 108 -14.83 -19.22 13.38
N LEU A 109 -13.97 -20.17 13.80
CA LEU A 109 -13.85 -20.58 15.20
C LEU A 109 -12.39 -20.84 15.54
N ALA A 110 -11.74 -19.86 16.19
CA ALA A 110 -10.34 -19.90 16.56
C ALA A 110 -9.98 -21.08 17.48
N TYR A 111 -8.70 -21.43 17.50
CA TYR A 111 -8.16 -22.51 18.33
C TYR A 111 -8.49 -22.31 19.80
N GLU A 112 -8.35 -21.10 20.32
CA GLU A 112 -8.64 -20.73 21.71
C GLU A 112 -10.11 -21.04 22.05
N ALA A 113 -11.06 -20.59 21.25
CA ALA A 113 -12.49 -20.85 21.45
C ALA A 113 -12.84 -22.35 21.37
N ARG A 114 -12.08 -23.14 20.57
CA ARG A 114 -12.29 -24.61 20.47
C ARG A 114 -11.70 -25.40 21.61
N THR A 115 -10.70 -24.86 22.33
CA THR A 115 -9.90 -25.61 23.33
C THR A 115 -10.12 -25.16 24.77
N GLY A 116 -11.10 -24.27 25.03
CA GLY A 116 -11.51 -23.90 26.38
C GLY A 116 -11.44 -22.41 26.70
N GLY A 117 -11.22 -21.55 25.68
CA GLY A 117 -11.40 -20.10 25.77
C GLY A 117 -12.89 -19.71 25.77
N ASP A 118 -13.16 -18.41 25.86
CA ASP A 118 -14.51 -17.89 25.83
C ASP A 118 -15.08 -17.89 24.39
N ALA A 119 -15.76 -18.97 24.01
CA ALA A 119 -16.42 -19.07 22.69
C ALA A 119 -17.56 -18.05 22.50
N GLU A 120 -17.99 -17.36 23.55
CA GLU A 120 -19.00 -16.31 23.50
C GLU A 120 -18.41 -14.93 23.21
N ASP A 121 -17.09 -14.72 23.49
CA ASP A 121 -16.40 -13.48 23.10
C ASP A 121 -16.21 -13.43 21.56
N PRO A 122 -16.88 -12.49 20.86
CA PRO A 122 -16.73 -12.36 19.41
C PRO A 122 -15.30 -12.10 18.97
N LEU A 123 -14.45 -11.52 19.81
CA LEU A 123 -13.05 -11.20 19.52
C LEU A 123 -12.13 -12.43 19.62
N GLU A 124 -12.46 -13.40 20.47
CA GLU A 124 -11.77 -14.68 20.57
C GLU A 124 -12.26 -15.69 19.53
N ARG A 125 -13.41 -15.44 18.93
CA ARG A 125 -14.03 -16.38 18.02
C ARG A 125 -13.33 -16.45 16.66
N GLN A 126 -12.91 -15.30 16.12
CA GLN A 126 -12.27 -15.25 14.81
C GLN A 126 -10.76 -15.51 14.91
N GLY A 127 -10.29 -16.59 14.28
CA GLY A 127 -8.87 -16.87 14.12
C GLY A 127 -8.23 -16.14 12.95
N ALA A 128 -6.90 -16.08 12.93
CA ALA A 128 -6.14 -15.59 11.78
C ALA A 128 -6.38 -16.49 10.55
N GLY A 129 -6.62 -15.88 9.40
CA GLY A 129 -6.91 -16.60 8.16
C GLY A 129 -5.70 -17.32 7.55
N ASP A 130 -4.50 -16.96 7.98
CA ASP A 130 -3.24 -17.58 7.57
C ASP A 130 -2.20 -17.41 8.67
N GLN A 131 -1.09 -18.12 8.53
CA GLN A 131 0.13 -17.88 9.28
C GLN A 131 0.95 -16.79 8.56
N GLY A 132 1.74 -16.02 9.31
CA GLY A 132 2.63 -15.04 8.70
C GLY A 132 3.23 -14.05 9.68
N MET A 133 4.17 -13.26 9.18
CA MET A 133 4.74 -12.11 9.88
C MET A 133 4.36 -10.84 9.13
N MET A 134 3.96 -9.81 9.86
CA MET A 134 3.61 -8.51 9.31
C MET A 134 4.42 -7.42 10.01
N PHE A 135 4.67 -6.35 9.30
CA PHE A 135 5.49 -5.23 9.76
C PHE A 135 4.74 -3.91 9.61
N GLY A 136 4.87 -3.05 10.61
CA GLY A 136 4.49 -1.66 10.56
C GLY A 136 5.71 -0.78 10.82
N PHE A 137 5.72 0.41 10.25
CA PHE A 137 6.85 1.32 10.38
C PHE A 137 6.38 2.78 10.43
N ALA A 138 7.13 3.61 11.16
CA ALA A 138 7.02 5.07 11.12
C ALA A 138 8.35 5.72 11.48
N CYS A 139 8.60 6.92 10.94
CA CYS A 139 9.74 7.75 11.30
C CYS A 139 9.39 9.23 11.15
N ASP A 140 10.16 10.10 11.81
CA ASP A 140 9.95 11.56 11.84
C ASP A 140 10.61 12.31 10.66
N GLU A 141 10.62 11.69 9.46
CA GLU A 141 11.26 12.28 8.27
C GLU A 141 10.29 13.12 7.42
N THR A 142 8.99 12.85 7.52
CA THR A 142 7.93 13.60 6.82
C THR A 142 6.77 13.90 7.76
N PRO A 143 5.90 14.87 7.44
CA PRO A 143 4.70 15.15 8.26
C PRO A 143 3.80 13.94 8.47
N GLU A 144 3.69 13.07 7.46
CA GLU A 144 2.91 11.85 7.50
C GLU A 144 3.60 10.71 8.28
N LEU A 145 4.80 10.96 8.81
CA LEU A 145 5.64 10.00 9.53
C LEU A 145 6.05 8.80 8.66
N MET A 146 6.45 9.08 7.43
CA MET A 146 6.95 8.12 6.44
C MET A 146 8.43 8.36 6.12
N PRO A 147 9.16 7.33 5.64
CA PRO A 147 10.50 7.54 5.06
C PRO A 147 10.43 8.47 3.85
N LEU A 148 11.32 9.46 3.81
CA LEU A 148 11.31 10.49 2.78
C LEU A 148 11.44 9.94 1.34
N PRO A 149 12.29 8.93 1.03
CA PRO A 149 12.43 8.45 -0.35
C PRO A 149 11.13 7.91 -0.94
N ILE A 150 10.40 7.05 -0.20
CA ILE A 150 9.14 6.49 -0.69
C ILE A 150 8.01 7.53 -0.72
N ALA A 151 7.95 8.43 0.25
CA ALA A 151 6.98 9.51 0.25
C ALA A 151 7.14 10.40 -1.00
N LEU A 152 8.37 10.76 -1.36
CA LEU A 152 8.63 11.54 -2.58
C LEU A 152 8.35 10.75 -3.86
N ALA A 153 8.73 9.47 -3.91
CA ALA A 153 8.45 8.63 -5.07
C ALA A 153 6.93 8.52 -5.32
N HIS A 154 6.11 8.36 -4.28
CA HIS A 154 4.65 8.37 -4.40
C HIS A 154 4.10 9.71 -4.87
N ARG A 155 4.58 10.82 -4.28
CA ARG A 155 4.15 12.17 -4.69
C ARG A 155 4.47 12.45 -6.14
N LEU A 156 5.65 12.04 -6.64
CA LEU A 156 6.03 12.17 -8.05
C LEU A 156 5.14 11.32 -8.97
N ALA A 157 4.86 10.07 -8.60
CA ALA A 157 3.99 9.18 -9.39
C ALA A 157 2.54 9.72 -9.45
N PHE A 158 2.04 10.22 -8.33
CA PHE A 158 0.72 10.86 -8.26
C PHE A 158 0.66 12.15 -9.07
N GLN A 159 1.68 13.01 -8.97
CA GLN A 159 1.78 14.24 -9.74
C GLN A 159 1.84 13.98 -11.25
N LEU A 160 2.62 12.97 -11.68
CA LEU A 160 2.70 12.55 -13.08
C LEU A 160 1.33 12.15 -13.62
N ALA A 161 0.58 11.33 -12.88
CA ALA A 161 -0.78 10.93 -13.25
C ALA A 161 -1.75 12.12 -13.26
N THR A 162 -1.60 13.05 -12.31
CA THR A 162 -2.40 14.27 -12.23
C THR A 162 -2.21 15.15 -13.46
N MET A 163 -0.96 15.38 -13.89
CA MET A 163 -0.64 16.18 -15.07
C MET A 163 -1.18 15.56 -16.37
N ARG A 164 -1.23 14.24 -16.44
CA ARG A 164 -1.90 13.51 -17.52
C ARG A 164 -3.41 13.72 -17.49
N LYS A 165 -4.05 13.46 -16.34
CA LYS A 165 -5.52 13.47 -16.19
C LYS A 165 -6.14 14.83 -16.37
N ASN A 166 -5.48 15.89 -15.91
CA ASN A 166 -5.97 17.28 -16.05
C ASN A 166 -5.61 17.90 -17.39
N GLY A 167 -4.87 17.21 -18.27
CA GLY A 167 -4.50 17.67 -19.59
C GLY A 167 -3.34 18.67 -19.64
N THR A 168 -2.64 18.92 -18.53
CA THR A 168 -1.44 19.80 -18.54
C THR A 168 -0.34 19.20 -19.42
N ILE A 169 -0.14 17.87 -19.33
CA ILE A 169 0.76 17.14 -20.23
C ILE A 169 -0.06 16.09 -20.99
N PRO A 170 -0.77 16.48 -22.07
CA PRO A 170 -1.82 15.64 -22.69
C PRO A 170 -1.30 14.44 -23.46
N TYR A 171 -0.04 14.41 -23.78
CA TYR A 171 0.61 13.32 -24.50
C TYR A 171 1.14 12.20 -23.60
N LEU A 172 1.09 12.34 -22.25
CA LEU A 172 1.39 11.25 -21.35
C LEU A 172 0.36 10.12 -21.46
N ARG A 173 0.84 8.90 -21.28
CA ARG A 173 0.04 7.67 -21.19
C ARG A 173 -0.03 7.21 -19.73
N PRO A 174 -0.93 6.24 -19.39
CA PRO A 174 -1.15 5.90 -17.99
C PRO A 174 0.03 5.24 -17.28
N ASP A 175 0.89 4.49 -17.99
CA ASP A 175 2.02 3.78 -17.39
C ASP A 175 3.19 4.71 -17.08
N GLY A 176 3.75 4.54 -15.89
CA GLY A 176 4.91 5.31 -15.45
C GLY A 176 5.51 4.82 -14.15
N LYS A 177 6.79 5.14 -13.96
CA LYS A 177 7.56 4.83 -12.75
C LYS A 177 8.33 6.05 -12.29
N THR A 178 8.54 6.14 -10.98
CA THR A 178 9.37 7.14 -10.35
C THR A 178 10.35 6.48 -9.38
N MET A 179 11.54 7.04 -9.26
CA MET A 179 12.54 6.60 -8.29
C MET A 179 13.23 7.82 -7.70
N VAL A 180 13.47 7.79 -6.40
CA VAL A 180 14.12 8.87 -5.66
C VAL A 180 15.26 8.29 -4.85
N THR A 181 16.44 8.92 -4.95
CA THR A 181 17.61 8.63 -4.12
C THR A 181 17.90 9.83 -3.22
N ILE A 182 17.96 9.59 -1.92
CA ILE A 182 18.27 10.59 -0.89
C ILE A 182 19.57 10.24 -0.20
N GLU A 183 20.44 11.23 -0.01
CA GLU A 183 21.62 11.11 0.82
C GLU A 183 21.25 11.33 2.29
N TYR A 184 21.73 10.42 3.13
CA TYR A 184 21.57 10.44 4.58
C TYR A 184 22.91 10.68 5.25
N ALA A 185 22.92 11.55 6.26
CA ALA A 185 24.05 11.74 7.16
C ALA A 185 23.58 11.48 8.60
N ASP A 186 24.28 10.57 9.31
CA ASP A 186 23.98 10.20 10.70
C ASP A 186 22.49 9.85 10.94
N GLY A 187 21.89 9.14 9.96
CA GLY A 187 20.52 8.64 10.02
C GLY A 187 19.44 9.68 9.71
N ARG A 188 19.80 10.86 9.16
CA ARG A 188 18.87 11.90 8.73
C ARG A 188 19.00 12.17 7.23
N PRO A 189 17.91 12.41 6.50
CA PRO A 189 17.97 12.85 5.12
C PRO A 189 18.60 14.26 5.06
N VAL A 190 19.55 14.48 4.15
CA VAL A 190 20.26 15.74 4.03
C VAL A 190 20.28 16.31 2.64
N ARG A 191 20.21 15.49 1.59
CA ARG A 191 20.27 15.96 0.20
C ARG A 191 19.52 15.05 -0.75
N LEU A 192 18.80 15.65 -1.69
CA LEU A 192 18.28 14.96 -2.87
C LEU A 192 19.42 14.65 -3.83
N ASP A 193 19.63 13.38 -4.14
CA ASP A 193 20.73 12.97 -5.02
C ASP A 193 20.25 12.75 -6.45
N THR A 194 19.24 11.91 -6.64
CA THR A 194 18.74 11.53 -7.97
C THR A 194 17.24 11.40 -7.98
N VAL A 195 16.60 11.87 -9.05
CA VAL A 195 15.21 11.63 -9.40
C VAL A 195 15.15 10.99 -10.78
N VAL A 196 14.45 9.85 -10.88
CA VAL A 196 14.18 9.20 -12.16
C VAL A 196 12.66 9.21 -12.40
N VAL A 197 12.24 9.62 -13.59
CA VAL A 197 10.86 9.55 -14.05
C VAL A 197 10.84 8.83 -15.38
N SER A 198 10.18 7.68 -15.44
CA SER A 198 9.90 6.96 -16.68
C SER A 198 8.40 7.02 -16.96
N SER A 199 8.03 7.63 -18.08
CA SER A 199 6.61 7.80 -18.44
C SER A 199 6.35 7.36 -19.86
N GLN A 200 5.33 6.53 -20.03
CA GLN A 200 4.77 6.23 -21.32
C GLN A 200 4.18 7.50 -21.95
N HIS A 201 4.42 7.69 -23.24
CA HIS A 201 3.98 8.87 -23.99
C HIS A 201 3.42 8.52 -25.36
N ALA A 202 2.75 9.47 -26.00
CA ALA A 202 2.28 9.33 -27.37
C ALA A 202 3.46 9.20 -28.35
N VAL A 203 3.19 8.67 -29.53
CA VAL A 203 4.15 8.64 -30.64
C VAL A 203 4.53 10.07 -31.06
N ASP A 204 5.70 10.21 -31.68
CA ASP A 204 6.20 11.48 -32.26
C ASP A 204 6.41 12.62 -31.21
N ILE A 205 6.65 12.28 -29.95
CA ILE A 205 7.02 13.25 -28.90
C ILE A 205 8.54 13.36 -28.83
N ASP A 206 9.03 14.60 -28.95
CA ASP A 206 10.45 14.90 -28.73
C ASP A 206 10.77 14.87 -27.22
N LEU A 207 11.71 14.00 -26.86
CA LEU A 207 12.04 13.77 -25.45
C LEU A 207 12.81 14.94 -24.85
N ASP A 208 13.73 15.56 -25.62
CA ASP A 208 14.65 16.58 -25.10
C ASP A 208 14.00 17.96 -25.04
N THR A 209 13.20 18.31 -26.04
CA THR A 209 12.60 19.63 -26.17
C THR A 209 11.18 19.73 -25.60
N LEU A 210 10.52 18.60 -25.31
CA LEU A 210 9.15 18.59 -24.81
C LEU A 210 9.02 17.78 -23.51
N LEU A 211 9.25 16.45 -23.54
CA LEU A 211 8.96 15.60 -22.37
C LEU A 211 9.83 15.95 -21.14
N LYS A 212 11.13 16.09 -21.32
CA LYS A 212 12.05 16.40 -20.19
C LYS A 212 11.74 17.73 -19.54
N PRO A 213 11.57 18.86 -20.29
CA PRO A 213 11.18 20.14 -19.70
C PRO A 213 9.83 20.08 -18.98
N ASP A 214 8.80 19.47 -19.58
CA ASP A 214 7.46 19.41 -19.00
C ASP A 214 7.45 18.58 -17.71
N VAL A 215 8.16 17.45 -17.68
CA VAL A 215 8.30 16.63 -16.46
C VAL A 215 9.08 17.39 -15.39
N ALA A 216 10.15 18.10 -15.75
CA ALA A 216 10.91 18.88 -14.79
C ALA A 216 10.07 20.00 -14.16
N GLU A 217 9.33 20.76 -14.98
CA GLU A 217 8.56 21.91 -14.55
C GLU A 217 7.26 21.53 -13.83
N HIS A 218 6.47 20.57 -14.38
CA HIS A 218 5.12 20.32 -13.91
C HIS A 218 5.02 19.12 -12.97
N VAL A 219 6.01 18.21 -12.97
CA VAL A 219 6.00 17.03 -12.11
C VAL A 219 7.02 17.15 -10.99
N VAL A 220 8.30 17.39 -11.30
CA VAL A 220 9.37 17.33 -10.30
C VAL A 220 9.43 18.60 -9.45
N ALA A 221 9.50 19.77 -10.07
CA ALA A 221 9.66 21.03 -9.36
C ALA A 221 8.59 21.28 -8.28
N PRO A 222 7.27 21.08 -8.53
CA PRO A 222 6.24 21.26 -7.48
C PRO A 222 6.37 20.28 -6.31
N VAL A 223 6.87 19.06 -6.56
CA VAL A 223 6.97 18.01 -5.52
C VAL A 223 8.16 18.23 -4.61
N ILE A 224 9.29 18.73 -5.16
CA ILE A 224 10.49 19.00 -4.36
C ILE A 224 10.48 20.38 -3.71
N ALA A 225 9.59 21.27 -4.14
CA ALA A 225 9.46 22.60 -3.56
C ALA A 225 9.12 22.52 -2.06
N GLY A 226 9.90 23.20 -1.24
CA GLY A 226 9.66 23.26 0.21
C GLY A 226 10.15 22.04 1.01
N LEU A 227 10.95 21.16 0.41
CA LEU A 227 11.64 20.12 1.17
C LEU A 227 12.70 20.74 2.10
N ASP A 228 12.79 20.25 3.32
CA ASP A 228 13.78 20.69 4.31
C ASP A 228 15.09 19.87 4.19
N ILE A 229 15.59 19.73 2.95
CA ILE A 229 16.87 19.14 2.60
C ILE A 229 17.48 19.91 1.44
N ASP A 230 18.78 19.74 1.21
CA ASP A 230 19.45 20.31 0.05
C ASP A 230 18.92 19.65 -1.24
N THR A 231 18.37 20.48 -2.13
CA THR A 231 17.86 20.05 -3.46
C THR A 231 18.68 20.63 -4.62
N ASP A 232 19.80 21.26 -4.34
CA ASP A 232 20.65 21.83 -5.40
C ASP A 232 21.45 20.74 -6.11
N GLY A 233 21.49 20.83 -7.44
CA GLY A 233 22.36 19.99 -8.26
C GLY A 233 22.01 18.49 -8.27
N TYR A 234 20.78 18.10 -7.88
CA TYR A 234 20.36 16.72 -8.04
C TYR A 234 20.33 16.28 -9.50
N GLN A 235 20.55 14.99 -9.75
CA GLN A 235 20.44 14.44 -11.09
C GLN A 235 18.97 14.13 -11.44
N LEU A 236 18.45 14.69 -12.53
CA LEU A 236 17.16 14.35 -13.10
C LEU A 236 17.31 13.48 -14.35
N LEU A 237 16.75 12.27 -14.31
CA LEU A 237 16.73 11.33 -15.43
C LEU A 237 15.26 11.10 -15.88
N VAL A 238 14.93 11.58 -17.08
CA VAL A 238 13.59 11.39 -17.68
C VAL A 238 13.72 10.44 -18.86
N ASN A 239 13.00 9.32 -18.84
CA ASN A 239 13.08 8.27 -19.84
C ASN A 239 14.52 7.94 -20.27
N PRO A 240 15.40 7.51 -19.36
CA PRO A 240 16.82 7.34 -19.65
C PRO A 240 17.13 6.29 -20.74
N THR A 241 16.17 5.37 -20.99
CA THR A 241 16.27 4.39 -22.08
C THR A 241 15.82 4.92 -23.44
N GLY A 242 15.34 6.18 -23.50
CA GLY A 242 14.77 6.78 -24.68
C GLY A 242 13.26 6.66 -24.76
N ARG A 243 12.71 6.35 -25.94
CA ARG A 243 11.27 6.29 -26.18
C ARG A 243 10.57 5.26 -25.30
N PHE A 244 9.41 5.63 -24.78
CA PHE A 244 8.52 4.74 -24.02
C PHE A 244 7.09 4.88 -24.59
N GLU A 245 6.90 4.44 -25.83
CA GLU A 245 5.63 4.49 -26.56
C GLU A 245 4.78 3.23 -26.25
N ILE A 246 5.42 2.05 -26.17
CA ILE A 246 4.78 0.78 -25.82
C ILE A 246 4.92 0.56 -24.33
N GLY A 247 3.81 0.55 -23.61
CA GLY A 247 3.75 0.37 -22.17
C GLY A 247 2.38 -0.18 -21.75
N GLY A 248 2.12 -0.16 -20.44
CA GLY A 248 0.95 -0.78 -19.86
C GLY A 248 0.91 -2.29 -20.09
N PRO A 249 -0.28 -2.93 -20.07
CA PRO A 249 -0.41 -4.38 -20.23
C PRO A 249 0.09 -4.93 -21.58
N MET A 250 0.25 -4.09 -22.58
CA MET A 250 0.86 -4.47 -23.85
C MET A 250 2.39 -4.59 -23.77
N GLY A 251 3.01 -3.80 -22.89
CA GLY A 251 4.47 -3.80 -22.70
C GLY A 251 4.94 -4.86 -21.71
N ASP A 252 4.18 -5.07 -20.65
CA ASP A 252 4.50 -6.04 -19.58
C ASP A 252 3.21 -6.57 -18.93
N THR A 253 3.23 -7.85 -18.55
CA THR A 253 2.11 -8.48 -17.84
C THR A 253 2.07 -8.01 -16.39
N GLY A 254 0.90 -7.56 -15.94
CA GLY A 254 0.65 -7.20 -14.54
C GLY A 254 0.00 -8.34 -13.76
N MET A 255 0.33 -8.41 -12.48
CA MET A 255 -0.28 -9.35 -11.53
C MET A 255 -0.48 -8.68 -10.16
N THR A 256 -1.52 -9.10 -9.45
CA THR A 256 -1.77 -8.70 -8.06
C THR A 256 -0.57 -9.03 -7.17
N GLY A 257 -0.21 -8.12 -6.27
CA GLY A 257 0.78 -8.37 -5.23
C GLY A 257 2.24 -8.39 -5.71
N ARG A 258 2.55 -7.78 -6.85
CA ARG A 258 3.94 -7.68 -7.35
C ARG A 258 4.63 -6.35 -7.02
N LYS A 259 3.98 -5.47 -6.24
CA LYS A 259 4.51 -4.16 -5.83
C LYS A 259 4.49 -3.99 -4.30
N LEU A 260 4.76 -5.06 -3.55
CA LEU A 260 4.69 -5.11 -2.09
C LEU A 260 5.52 -4.01 -1.41
N ILE A 261 6.69 -3.73 -1.93
CA ILE A 261 7.62 -2.76 -1.37
C ILE A 261 7.18 -1.33 -1.70
N VAL A 262 6.61 -1.11 -2.89
CA VAL A 262 5.96 0.15 -3.27
C VAL A 262 4.72 0.39 -2.41
N ASP A 263 3.93 -0.63 -2.14
CA ASP A 263 2.71 -0.56 -1.33
C ASP A 263 2.98 -0.21 0.13
N THR A 264 4.19 -0.43 0.64
CA THR A 264 4.57 -0.26 2.04
C THR A 264 5.59 0.87 2.24
N TYR A 265 6.85 0.56 2.50
CA TYR A 265 7.84 1.54 2.98
C TYR A 265 9.04 1.72 2.04
N GLY A 266 8.96 1.27 0.79
CA GLY A 266 10.01 1.48 -0.21
C GLY A 266 11.34 0.80 0.10
N GLY A 267 11.32 -0.28 0.88
CA GLY A 267 12.53 -1.00 1.29
C GLY A 267 13.23 -0.40 2.52
N TYR A 268 12.63 0.61 3.17
CA TYR A 268 13.18 1.21 4.38
C TYR A 268 12.91 0.34 5.63
N ALA A 269 11.81 -0.38 5.66
CA ALA A 269 11.43 -1.33 6.70
C ALA A 269 11.41 -2.77 6.16
N ARG A 270 11.39 -3.75 7.07
CA ARG A 270 11.18 -5.15 6.72
C ARG A 270 9.79 -5.38 6.13
N HIS A 271 9.60 -6.52 5.48
CA HIS A 271 8.34 -6.95 4.90
C HIS A 271 8.14 -8.45 5.09
N GLY A 272 6.93 -8.87 5.48
CA GLY A 272 6.62 -10.29 5.71
C GLY A 272 6.28 -11.09 4.44
N GLY A 273 6.06 -10.42 3.31
CA GLY A 273 5.79 -11.05 2.01
C GLY A 273 4.31 -11.13 1.62
N GLY A 274 3.37 -10.81 2.53
CA GLY A 274 1.93 -10.81 2.24
C GLY A 274 1.50 -9.65 1.34
N ALA A 275 0.76 -9.94 0.26
CA ALA A 275 0.10 -8.94 -0.57
C ALA A 275 -1.20 -8.45 0.08
N PHE A 276 -1.61 -7.22 -0.23
CA PHE A 276 -2.81 -6.58 0.35
C PHE A 276 -4.01 -6.64 -0.58
N SER A 277 -3.86 -6.15 -1.81
CA SER A 277 -4.98 -5.98 -2.75
C SER A 277 -5.68 -7.30 -3.07
N GLY A 278 -7.00 -7.24 -3.23
CA GLY A 278 -7.86 -8.40 -3.49
C GLY A 278 -8.22 -9.23 -2.25
N LYS A 279 -7.74 -8.85 -1.06
CA LYS A 279 -8.00 -9.56 0.21
C LYS A 279 -8.93 -8.75 1.11
N ASP A 280 -9.99 -9.40 1.63
CA ASP A 280 -10.84 -8.82 2.67
C ASP A 280 -10.09 -8.70 4.03
N PRO A 281 -10.59 -7.89 4.98
CA PRO A 281 -9.86 -7.60 6.22
C PRO A 281 -9.75 -8.78 7.21
N SER A 282 -10.34 -9.94 6.94
CA SER A 282 -10.08 -11.15 7.73
C SER A 282 -8.67 -11.72 7.49
N LYS A 283 -8.04 -11.36 6.39
CA LYS A 283 -6.67 -11.73 6.07
C LYS A 283 -5.71 -10.82 6.82
N VAL A 284 -4.97 -11.40 7.76
CA VAL A 284 -4.03 -10.66 8.63
C VAL A 284 -2.86 -10.04 7.86
N ASP A 285 -2.51 -10.56 6.68
CA ASP A 285 -1.56 -9.93 5.78
C ASP A 285 -1.89 -8.45 5.56
N ARG A 286 -3.17 -8.13 5.39
CA ARG A 286 -3.66 -6.77 5.18
C ARG A 286 -4.00 -6.08 6.49
N SER A 287 -4.90 -6.63 7.27
CA SER A 287 -5.44 -5.97 8.47
C SER A 287 -4.39 -5.76 9.55
N ALA A 288 -3.52 -6.76 9.81
CA ALA A 288 -2.46 -6.60 10.80
C ALA A 288 -1.39 -5.61 10.32
N ALA A 289 -1.01 -5.61 9.04
CA ALA A 289 -0.07 -4.60 8.52
C ALA A 289 -0.62 -3.17 8.73
N TYR A 290 -1.93 -2.96 8.56
CA TYR A 290 -2.58 -1.68 8.86
C TYR A 290 -2.56 -1.35 10.36
N ALA A 291 -2.85 -2.32 11.21
CA ALA A 291 -2.79 -2.13 12.67
C ALA A 291 -1.37 -1.80 13.13
N LEU A 292 -0.35 -2.45 12.58
CA LEU A 292 1.04 -2.19 12.92
C LEU A 292 1.51 -0.81 12.44
N ARG A 293 1.03 -0.33 11.28
CA ARG A 293 1.23 1.05 10.86
C ARG A 293 0.60 2.02 11.86
N TRP A 294 -0.63 1.76 12.29
CA TRP A 294 -1.32 2.57 13.31
C TRP A 294 -0.51 2.64 14.61
N ILE A 295 0.00 1.50 15.11
CA ILE A 295 0.86 1.45 16.30
C ILE A 295 2.15 2.26 16.09
N ALA A 296 2.91 1.97 15.04
CA ALA A 296 4.18 2.63 14.76
C ALA A 296 4.02 4.15 14.64
N LYS A 297 2.97 4.60 13.90
CA LYS A 297 2.67 6.02 13.73
C LYS A 297 2.34 6.71 15.05
N ASN A 298 1.54 6.07 15.91
CA ASN A 298 1.21 6.60 17.24
C ASN A 298 2.41 6.68 18.17
N LEU A 299 3.34 5.71 18.13
CA LEU A 299 4.56 5.75 18.95
C LEU A 299 5.47 6.92 18.55
N VAL A 300 5.63 7.19 17.24
CA VAL A 300 6.41 8.33 16.76
C VAL A 300 5.69 9.66 17.07
N ALA A 301 4.38 9.73 16.85
CA ALA A 301 3.56 10.90 17.19
C ALA A 301 3.58 11.22 18.70
N ALA A 302 3.63 10.20 19.56
CA ALA A 302 3.79 10.31 21.01
C ALA A 302 5.20 10.75 21.43
N LYS A 303 6.15 10.86 20.48
CA LYS A 303 7.57 11.17 20.73
C LYS A 303 8.27 10.16 21.64
N LEU A 304 7.78 8.92 21.67
CA LEU A 304 8.41 7.83 22.41
C LEU A 304 9.63 7.28 21.69
N ALA A 305 9.68 7.41 20.37
CA ALA A 305 10.87 7.18 19.55
C ALA A 305 10.77 8.02 18.26
N ARG A 306 11.91 8.25 17.60
CA ARG A 306 11.94 8.95 16.29
C ARG A 306 11.71 7.99 15.11
N LYS A 307 11.98 6.72 15.32
CA LYS A 307 11.87 5.65 14.34
C LYS A 307 11.43 4.38 15.03
N VAL A 308 10.42 3.73 14.48
CA VAL A 308 9.83 2.52 15.05
C VAL A 308 9.49 1.53 13.95
N GLU A 309 9.85 0.27 14.16
CA GLU A 309 9.33 -0.87 13.42
C GLU A 309 8.61 -1.80 14.40
N VAL A 310 7.42 -2.25 14.04
CA VAL A 310 6.62 -3.18 14.83
C VAL A 310 6.41 -4.43 14.00
N GLU A 311 6.72 -5.58 14.58
CA GLU A 311 6.56 -6.90 13.98
C GLU A 311 5.53 -7.70 14.78
N VAL A 312 4.61 -8.37 14.09
CA VAL A 312 3.68 -9.34 14.66
C VAL A 312 3.71 -10.63 13.87
N ALA A 313 3.54 -11.75 14.55
CA ALA A 313 3.39 -13.05 13.91
C ALA A 313 2.09 -13.73 14.35
N TYR A 314 1.41 -14.39 13.39
CA TYR A 314 0.21 -15.19 13.63
C TYR A 314 0.44 -16.65 13.21
N ALA A 315 -0.27 -17.56 13.88
CA ALA A 315 -0.48 -18.92 13.42
C ALA A 315 -1.92 -19.04 12.87
N ILE A 316 -2.08 -19.78 11.79
CA ILE A 316 -3.40 -20.00 11.18
C ILE A 316 -4.41 -20.51 12.22
N GLY A 317 -5.60 -19.95 12.23
CA GLY A 317 -6.69 -20.36 13.10
C GLY A 317 -6.54 -19.95 14.56
N LYS A 318 -5.52 -19.15 14.94
CA LYS A 318 -5.38 -18.57 16.28
C LYS A 318 -5.86 -17.11 16.29
N ALA A 319 -6.53 -16.71 17.38
CA ALA A 319 -6.93 -15.32 17.58
C ALA A 319 -5.74 -14.48 18.11
N GLU A 320 -5.06 -14.96 19.13
CA GLU A 320 -3.91 -14.24 19.71
C GLU A 320 -2.67 -14.34 18.81
N PRO A 321 -1.93 -13.25 18.60
CA PRO A 321 -0.65 -13.32 17.92
C PRO A 321 0.35 -14.17 18.73
N VAL A 322 1.21 -14.89 18.03
CA VAL A 322 2.24 -15.74 18.65
C VAL A 322 3.49 -14.95 19.05
N ALA A 323 3.70 -13.77 18.46
CA ALA A 323 4.81 -12.88 18.77
C ALA A 323 4.45 -11.42 18.47
N LEU A 324 5.00 -10.50 19.27
CA LEU A 324 5.00 -9.05 19.03
C LEU A 324 6.38 -8.53 19.40
N HIS A 325 7.05 -7.85 18.47
CA HIS A 325 8.34 -7.20 18.70
C HIS A 325 8.31 -5.76 18.24
N ILE A 326 8.99 -4.87 19.00
CA ILE A 326 9.09 -3.44 18.71
C ILE A 326 10.57 -3.06 18.70
N ASP A 327 11.05 -2.55 17.58
CA ASP A 327 12.39 -2.03 17.41
C ASP A 327 12.33 -0.50 17.24
N THR A 328 12.98 0.20 18.14
CA THR A 328 13.08 1.67 18.12
C THR A 328 14.40 2.17 17.53
N PHE A 329 15.26 1.26 17.11
CA PHE A 329 16.57 1.55 16.50
C PHE A 329 17.47 2.45 17.38
N GLY A 330 17.34 2.35 18.72
CA GLY A 330 18.09 3.18 19.65
C GLY A 330 17.66 4.66 19.64
N THR A 331 16.43 4.96 19.22
CA THR A 331 15.89 6.33 19.16
C THR A 331 14.82 6.60 20.22
N GLU A 332 14.58 5.64 21.10
CA GLU A 332 13.62 5.72 22.20
C GLU A 332 13.97 6.81 23.21
N THR A 333 12.93 7.35 23.84
CA THR A 333 13.03 8.38 24.89
C THR A 333 12.73 7.82 26.29
N VAL A 334 12.23 6.59 26.37
CA VAL A 334 11.94 5.82 27.60
C VAL A 334 12.41 4.39 27.41
N ALA A 335 12.46 3.60 28.49
CA ALA A 335 12.87 2.20 28.40
C ALA A 335 12.01 1.40 27.42
N PRO A 336 12.59 0.56 26.55
CA PRO A 336 11.86 -0.21 25.52
C PRO A 336 10.74 -1.09 26.10
N GLU A 337 10.92 -1.62 27.30
CA GLU A 337 9.93 -2.43 28.00
C GLU A 337 8.66 -1.63 28.28
N LYS A 338 8.78 -0.36 28.70
CA LYS A 338 7.64 0.54 28.93
C LYS A 338 6.88 0.85 27.65
N ILE A 339 7.58 0.98 26.51
CA ILE A 339 6.94 1.14 25.19
C ILE A 339 6.12 -0.12 24.87
N SER A 340 6.70 -1.29 25.07
CA SER A 340 6.05 -2.58 24.79
C SER A 340 4.80 -2.79 25.66
N ASP A 341 4.89 -2.47 26.96
CA ASP A 341 3.78 -2.57 27.89
C ASP A 341 2.65 -1.58 27.54
N ALA A 342 3.00 -0.34 27.19
CA ALA A 342 2.04 0.67 26.74
C ALA A 342 1.30 0.25 25.45
N VAL A 343 2.00 -0.36 24.50
CA VAL A 343 1.38 -0.90 23.27
C VAL A 343 0.41 -2.00 23.60
N ARG A 344 0.78 -2.99 24.42
CA ARG A 344 -0.10 -4.08 24.86
C ARG A 344 -1.35 -3.60 25.60
N ALA A 345 -1.24 -2.49 26.32
CA ALA A 345 -2.36 -1.89 27.06
C ALA A 345 -3.29 -1.04 26.16
N CYS A 346 -2.82 -0.58 25.00
CA CYS A 346 -3.56 0.30 24.10
C CYS A 346 -4.18 -0.37 22.90
N PHE A 347 -3.62 -1.51 22.44
CA PHE A 347 -4.01 -2.15 21.19
C PHE A 347 -4.32 -3.62 21.38
N ASP A 348 -5.43 -4.04 20.83
CA ASP A 348 -5.84 -5.44 20.72
C ASP A 348 -5.50 -5.94 19.31
N LEU A 349 -4.58 -6.91 19.22
CA LEU A 349 -4.09 -7.43 17.94
C LEU A 349 -4.80 -8.69 17.49
N ARG A 350 -5.90 -9.08 18.14
CA ARG A 350 -6.76 -10.16 17.64
C ARG A 350 -7.41 -9.71 16.31
N PRO A 351 -7.51 -10.57 15.29
CA PRO A 351 -8.02 -10.18 13.96
C PRO A 351 -9.36 -9.45 13.99
N ALA A 352 -10.33 -9.95 14.77
CA ALA A 352 -11.64 -9.30 14.91
C ALA A 352 -11.57 -7.92 15.57
N ALA A 353 -10.66 -7.73 16.54
CA ALA A 353 -10.45 -6.46 17.20
C ALA A 353 -9.85 -5.43 16.23
N ILE A 354 -8.86 -5.82 15.42
CA ILE A 354 -8.27 -4.96 14.39
C ILE A 354 -9.35 -4.49 13.41
N VAL A 355 -10.17 -5.41 12.91
CA VAL A 355 -11.25 -5.09 11.96
C VAL A 355 -12.24 -4.09 12.55
N ARG A 356 -12.61 -4.27 13.82
CA ARG A 356 -13.48 -3.35 14.59
C ARG A 356 -12.83 -1.97 14.79
N ASP A 357 -11.60 -1.95 15.32
CA ASP A 357 -10.96 -0.71 15.78
C ASP A 357 -10.54 0.20 14.61
N LEU A 358 -10.21 -0.40 13.48
CA LEU A 358 -9.90 0.31 12.24
C LEU A 358 -11.11 0.45 11.30
N ASP A 359 -12.29 -0.08 11.67
CA ASP A 359 -13.52 0.00 10.88
C ASP A 359 -13.32 -0.45 9.42
N LEU A 360 -12.80 -1.68 9.26
CA LEU A 360 -12.34 -2.18 7.96
C LEU A 360 -13.44 -2.84 7.10
N LYS A 361 -14.66 -3.04 7.61
CA LYS A 361 -15.78 -3.63 6.85
C LYS A 361 -16.52 -2.56 6.01
N ARG A 362 -15.78 -1.75 5.28
CA ARG A 362 -16.28 -0.67 4.42
C ARG A 362 -15.61 -0.72 3.05
N PRO A 363 -16.24 -0.17 1.99
CA PRO A 363 -15.64 -0.10 0.65
C PRO A 363 -14.59 1.02 0.57
N ILE A 364 -13.40 0.77 1.09
CA ILE A 364 -12.29 1.73 1.25
C ILE A 364 -11.01 1.30 0.50
N TYR A 365 -11.04 0.14 -0.14
CA TYR A 365 -9.82 -0.57 -0.59
C TYR A 365 -9.32 -0.11 -1.95
N THR A 366 -10.19 0.25 -2.88
CA THR A 366 -9.79 0.76 -4.20
C THR A 366 -8.84 1.96 -4.09
N GLN A 367 -9.05 2.85 -3.11
CA GLN A 367 -8.19 4.01 -2.87
C GLN A 367 -6.78 3.62 -2.43
N THR A 368 -6.58 2.44 -1.83
CA THR A 368 -5.28 1.99 -1.34
C THR A 368 -4.40 1.42 -2.44
N ALA A 369 -4.98 0.94 -3.51
CA ALA A 369 -4.35 0.11 -4.53
C ALA A 369 -3.33 0.84 -5.44
N ALA A 370 -3.16 2.15 -5.31
CA ALA A 370 -2.12 2.93 -5.99
C ALA A 370 -1.57 4.01 -5.06
N TYR A 371 -0.29 4.38 -5.26
CA TYR A 371 0.42 5.43 -4.51
C TYR A 371 0.66 5.11 -3.02
N GLY A 372 0.76 3.83 -2.67
CA GLY A 372 1.05 3.33 -1.33
C GLY A 372 -0.17 3.22 -0.41
N HIS A 373 -0.14 2.24 0.48
CA HIS A 373 -1.17 2.03 1.50
C HIS A 373 -0.95 2.91 2.74
N PHE A 374 0.25 3.45 2.91
CA PHE A 374 0.65 4.22 4.09
C PHE A 374 1.11 5.63 3.73
N GLY A 375 0.99 6.55 4.70
CA GLY A 375 1.43 7.94 4.57
C GLY A 375 0.45 8.84 3.81
N ARG A 376 -0.82 8.44 3.66
CA ARG A 376 -1.89 9.28 3.11
C ARG A 376 -2.99 9.46 4.15
N GLU A 377 -3.13 10.67 4.66
CA GLU A 377 -4.10 11.01 5.72
C GLU A 377 -5.51 11.26 5.14
N LEU A 378 -6.04 10.26 4.44
CA LEU A 378 -7.39 10.27 3.91
C LEU A 378 -8.40 9.88 5.01
N PRO A 379 -9.66 10.37 4.96
CA PRO A 379 -10.67 10.06 5.98
C PRO A 379 -10.88 8.56 6.23
N ASP A 380 -10.78 7.75 5.18
CA ASP A 380 -10.99 6.30 5.23
C ASP A 380 -9.74 5.50 5.65
N PHE A 381 -8.57 6.13 5.68
CA PHE A 381 -7.32 5.49 6.08
C PHE A 381 -7.15 5.56 7.60
N THR A 382 -7.97 4.80 8.31
CA THR A 382 -8.07 4.82 9.78
C THR A 382 -6.77 4.45 10.49
N TRP A 383 -5.90 3.69 9.83
CA TRP A 383 -4.56 3.33 10.33
C TRP A 383 -3.55 4.49 10.31
N GLU A 384 -3.90 5.61 9.69
CA GLU A 384 -3.09 6.83 9.72
C GLU A 384 -3.45 7.77 10.89
N ARG A 385 -4.45 7.43 11.72
CA ARG A 385 -4.81 8.22 12.91
C ARG A 385 -3.72 8.18 13.97
N THR A 386 -3.57 9.30 14.69
CA THR A 386 -2.66 9.43 15.85
C THR A 386 -3.42 9.55 17.18
N ASP A 387 -4.60 8.97 17.23
CA ASP A 387 -5.59 9.05 18.32
C ASP A 387 -5.16 8.37 19.63
N LYS A 388 -4.17 7.48 19.58
CA LYS A 388 -3.61 6.79 20.74
C LYS A 388 -2.34 7.44 21.29
N ALA A 389 -1.78 8.45 20.61
CA ALA A 389 -0.46 9.01 20.97
C ALA A 389 -0.42 9.57 22.41
N ALA A 390 -1.43 10.32 22.84
CA ALA A 390 -1.48 10.87 24.19
C ALA A 390 -1.54 9.75 25.26
N ARG A 391 -2.34 8.71 25.02
CA ARG A 391 -2.47 7.58 25.97
C ARG A 391 -1.19 6.75 26.06
N LEU A 392 -0.53 6.53 24.92
CA LEU A 392 0.77 5.85 24.90
C LEU A 392 1.83 6.62 25.67
N ALA A 393 1.89 7.96 25.51
CA ALA A 393 2.82 8.80 26.25
C ALA A 393 2.56 8.72 27.77
N GLU A 394 1.30 8.79 28.19
CA GLU A 394 0.92 8.66 29.62
C GLU A 394 1.39 7.32 30.20
N LEU A 395 1.08 6.20 29.52
CA LEU A 395 1.43 4.85 30.00
C LEU A 395 2.95 4.60 30.01
N ALA A 396 3.67 5.09 29.01
CA ALA A 396 5.12 4.88 28.93
C ALA A 396 5.91 5.72 29.95
N HIS A 397 5.33 6.79 30.47
CA HIS A 397 5.96 7.64 31.52
C HIS A 397 5.50 7.30 32.92
N SER A 398 4.47 6.47 33.10
CA SER A 398 4.06 5.96 34.42
C SER A 398 4.97 4.81 34.88
#